data_71f6c89b118654f498949ff0c1c8e574
#
_entry.id   71f6c89b118654f498949ff0c1c8e574
#
_cell.length_a   1.000
_cell.length_b   1.000
_cell.length_c   1.000
_cell.angle_alpha   90.00
_cell.angle_beta   90.00
_cell.angle_gamma   90.00
#
_symmetry.space_group_name_H-M   'P 1'
#
loop_
_entity.id
_entity.type
_entity.pdbx_description
1 polymer ?
#
loop_
_entity_poly.entity_id
_entity_poly.type
_entity_poly.pdbx_seq_one_letter_code
_entity_poly.pdbx_strand_id
1 'polypeptide(L)'
;GVRLISASTATDEAVIEVEGKRSVLKLGVVISAFTASARASTTLWASSNGFFHAEGSINGVPLTFLVDTGANTIAMNAATAQRVGIDYKKGQSGIAKTASGFIKMYGLTLKSVKIGDIELHNIEAGVIEGPQPDTPLLGMSFLGRLEMRRDGDKMELIKKY
;
A
#
# COMPACT_ATOMS: atom_id res chain seq x y z
N GLY A 1 13.24 -26.65 2.65
CA GLY A 1 13.55 -26.55 4.08
C GLY A 1 14.86 -25.83 4.36
N VAL A 2 15.08 -25.52 5.60
CA VAL A 2 16.31 -24.90 6.10
C VAL A 2 17.15 -25.95 6.79
N ARG A 3 18.41 -26.06 6.40
CA ARG A 3 19.34 -27.03 6.99
C ARG A 3 20.60 -26.32 7.49
N LEU A 4 20.98 -26.57 8.74
CA LEU A 4 22.25 -26.10 9.28
C LEU A 4 23.39 -27.01 8.77
N ILE A 5 24.37 -26.43 8.06
CA ILE A 5 25.54 -27.16 7.56
C ILE A 5 26.66 -27.14 8.60
N SER A 6 26.98 -25.97 9.13
CA SER A 6 28.00 -25.81 10.17
C SER A 6 27.78 -24.51 10.95
N ALA A 7 28.33 -24.46 12.15
CA ALA A 7 28.35 -23.25 12.97
C ALA A 7 29.73 -23.14 13.63
N SER A 8 30.28 -21.92 13.67
CA SER A 8 31.54 -21.62 14.31
C SER A 8 31.36 -20.50 15.33
N THR A 9 31.71 -20.78 16.57
CA THR A 9 31.70 -19.78 17.64
C THR A 9 32.92 -18.84 17.58
N ALA A 10 33.97 -19.25 16.88
CA ALA A 10 35.17 -18.44 16.72
C ALA A 10 34.97 -17.30 15.72
N THR A 11 34.08 -17.46 14.76
CA THR A 11 33.78 -16.46 13.73
C THR A 11 32.37 -15.90 13.81
N ASP A 12 31.56 -16.36 14.76
CA ASP A 12 30.14 -16.05 14.90
C ASP A 12 29.34 -16.26 13.61
N GLU A 13 29.74 -17.27 12.84
CA GLU A 13 29.16 -17.60 11.56
C GLU A 13 28.45 -18.95 11.60
N ALA A 14 27.35 -19.04 10.90
CA ALA A 14 26.68 -20.29 10.60
C ALA A 14 26.48 -20.43 9.10
N VAL A 15 26.73 -21.62 8.57
CA VAL A 15 26.41 -21.92 7.17
C VAL A 15 25.09 -22.68 7.16
N ILE A 16 24.12 -22.12 6.47
CA ILE A 16 22.83 -22.76 6.28
C ILE A 16 22.57 -23.03 4.81
N GLU A 17 21.72 -24.00 4.57
CA GLU A 17 21.23 -24.32 3.24
C GLU A 17 19.71 -24.11 3.21
N VAL A 18 19.26 -23.28 2.29
CA VAL A 18 17.85 -23.02 2.04
C VAL A 18 17.57 -23.33 0.57
N GLU A 19 16.69 -24.28 0.33
CA GLU A 19 16.31 -24.69 -1.04
C GLU A 19 17.52 -25.01 -1.94
N GLY A 20 18.52 -25.69 -1.39
CA GLY A 20 19.72 -26.07 -2.13
C GLY A 20 20.78 -24.97 -2.28
N LYS A 21 20.55 -23.79 -1.73
CA LYS A 21 21.52 -22.70 -1.73
C LYS A 21 22.16 -22.53 -0.36
N ARG A 22 23.47 -22.48 -0.31
CA ARG A 22 24.24 -22.23 0.90
C ARG A 22 24.44 -20.74 1.13
N SER A 23 24.26 -20.31 2.36
CA SER A 23 24.49 -18.94 2.78
C SER A 23 25.26 -18.93 4.10
N VAL A 24 26.24 -18.04 4.20
CA VAL A 24 26.99 -17.82 5.44
C VAL A 24 26.30 -16.69 6.20
N LEU A 25 25.93 -16.98 7.43
CA LEU A 25 25.18 -16.05 8.28
C LEU A 25 26.03 -15.68 9.49
N LYS A 26 26.12 -14.38 9.79
CA LYS A 26 26.69 -13.92 11.06
C LYS A 26 25.61 -13.89 12.13
N LEU A 27 25.90 -14.45 13.29
CA LEU A 27 25.00 -14.46 14.42
C LEU A 27 24.57 -13.06 14.81
N GLY A 28 23.26 -12.83 14.95
CA GLY A 28 22.67 -11.56 15.35
C GLY A 28 22.19 -10.66 14.21
N VAL A 29 22.70 -10.83 12.97
CA VAL A 29 22.28 -9.99 11.82
C VAL A 29 21.13 -10.65 11.04
N VAL A 30 21.08 -11.96 11.04
CA VAL A 30 20.21 -12.75 10.18
C VAL A 30 18.75 -12.75 10.62
N ILE A 31 18.49 -12.77 11.93
CA ILE A 31 17.12 -12.81 12.46
C ILE A 31 16.38 -11.53 12.09
N SER A 32 17.06 -10.38 12.13
CA SER A 32 16.47 -9.09 11.72
C SER A 32 16.17 -9.04 10.21
N ALA A 33 17.06 -9.59 9.38
CA ALA A 33 16.87 -9.63 7.92
C ALA A 33 15.74 -10.58 7.52
N PHE A 34 15.63 -11.74 8.16
CA PHE A 34 14.55 -12.70 7.91
C PHE A 34 13.17 -12.16 8.34
N THR A 35 13.11 -11.47 9.47
CA THR A 35 11.86 -10.89 9.97
C THR A 35 11.45 -9.69 9.12
N ALA A 36 12.40 -8.87 8.66
CA ALA A 36 12.13 -7.71 7.80
C ALA A 36 11.65 -8.10 6.40
N SER A 37 12.09 -9.24 5.85
CA SER A 37 11.65 -9.72 4.52
C SER A 37 10.30 -10.41 4.53
N ALA A 38 9.75 -10.78 5.70
CA ALA A 38 8.48 -11.51 5.81
C ALA A 38 7.25 -10.65 5.53
N ARG A 39 7.34 -9.30 5.66
CA ARG A 39 6.23 -8.39 5.45
C ARG A 39 6.66 -7.19 4.63
N ALA A 40 5.90 -6.90 3.57
CA ALA A 40 6.09 -5.69 2.80
C ALA A 40 5.75 -4.46 3.65
N SER A 41 6.58 -3.44 3.57
CA SER A 41 6.37 -2.18 4.27
C SER A 41 6.82 -1.00 3.41
N THR A 42 6.30 0.17 3.73
CA THR A 42 6.74 1.42 3.12
C THR A 42 6.66 2.54 4.14
N THR A 43 7.53 3.52 4.01
CA THR A 43 7.59 4.69 4.89
C THR A 43 7.17 5.93 4.11
N LEU A 44 6.25 6.69 4.68
CA LEU A 44 5.77 7.95 4.15
C LEU A 44 6.20 9.09 5.04
N TRP A 45 6.44 10.24 4.44
CA TRP A 45 6.80 11.46 5.15
C TRP A 45 5.75 12.53 4.91
N ALA A 46 5.39 13.26 5.96
CA ALA A 46 4.45 14.35 5.84
C ALA A 46 5.04 15.49 5.01
N SER A 47 4.20 16.09 4.18
CA SER A 47 4.52 17.35 3.51
C SER A 47 4.49 18.52 4.51
N SER A 48 4.91 19.70 4.07
CA SER A 48 4.96 20.90 4.91
C SER A 48 3.62 21.28 5.54
N ASN A 49 2.50 20.86 4.94
CA ASN A 49 1.14 21.08 5.46
C ASN A 49 0.63 19.93 6.36
N GLY A 50 1.48 18.96 6.71
CA GLY A 50 1.13 17.86 7.60
C GLY A 50 0.40 16.68 6.96
N PHE A 51 0.15 16.71 5.64
CA PHE A 51 -0.49 15.63 4.93
C PHE A 51 0.53 14.60 4.43
N PHE A 52 0.13 13.34 4.44
CA PHE A 52 0.93 12.25 3.87
C PHE A 52 0.48 11.95 2.46
N HIS A 53 1.45 11.96 1.54
CA HIS A 53 1.25 11.55 0.15
C HIS A 53 1.99 10.23 -0.08
N ALA A 54 1.39 9.36 -0.88
CA ALA A 54 1.96 8.06 -1.19
C ALA A 54 2.03 7.88 -2.70
N GLU A 55 3.21 7.59 -3.20
CA GLU A 55 3.39 7.21 -4.59
C GLU A 55 3.06 5.73 -4.76
N GLY A 56 2.31 5.42 -5.79
CA GLY A 56 1.89 4.07 -6.07
C GLY A 56 1.31 3.89 -7.46
N SER A 57 0.48 2.87 -7.60
CA SER A 57 -0.17 2.57 -8.88
C SER A 57 -1.53 1.91 -8.66
N ILE A 58 -2.41 2.11 -9.63
CA ILE A 58 -3.67 1.37 -9.77
C ILE A 58 -3.59 0.57 -11.08
N ASN A 59 -3.78 -0.73 -10.99
CA ASN A 59 -3.72 -1.63 -12.15
C ASN A 59 -2.44 -1.42 -12.98
N GLY A 60 -1.32 -1.12 -12.33
CA GLY A 60 -0.02 -0.88 -12.97
C GLY A 60 0.20 0.55 -13.46
N VAL A 61 -0.78 1.45 -13.40
CA VAL A 61 -0.63 2.85 -13.83
C VAL A 61 -0.21 3.72 -12.65
N PRO A 62 0.96 4.40 -12.71
CA PRO A 62 1.47 5.21 -11.60
C PRO A 62 0.60 6.42 -11.30
N LEU A 63 0.43 6.72 -10.01
CA LEU A 63 -0.20 7.95 -9.53
C LEU A 63 0.20 8.22 -8.08
N THR A 64 -0.11 9.43 -7.61
CA THR A 64 0.12 9.82 -6.22
C THR A 64 -1.21 9.88 -5.48
N PHE A 65 -1.24 9.32 -4.28
CA PHE A 65 -2.41 9.34 -3.40
C PHE A 65 -2.20 10.30 -2.23
N LEU A 66 -3.31 10.84 -1.74
CA LEU A 66 -3.38 11.47 -0.42
C LEU A 66 -3.89 10.45 0.58
N VAL A 67 -3.13 10.21 1.65
CA VAL A 67 -3.55 9.29 2.72
C VAL A 67 -4.68 9.92 3.51
N ASP A 68 -5.84 9.26 3.53
CA ASP A 68 -7.05 9.77 4.18
C ASP A 68 -7.76 8.67 4.95
N THR A 69 -7.52 8.61 6.26
CA THR A 69 -8.18 7.65 7.15
C THR A 69 -9.66 7.94 7.37
N GLY A 70 -10.13 9.12 6.98
CA GLY A 70 -11.54 9.50 7.00
C GLY A 70 -12.34 9.00 5.80
N ALA A 71 -11.67 8.56 4.74
CA ALA A 71 -12.31 7.96 3.57
C ALA A 71 -12.47 6.45 3.77
N ASN A 72 -13.68 5.93 3.53
CA ASN A 72 -13.94 4.49 3.68
C ASN A 72 -13.30 3.66 2.57
N THR A 73 -13.23 4.21 1.38
CA THR A 73 -12.66 3.54 0.19
C THR A 73 -11.63 4.43 -0.47
N ILE A 74 -10.89 3.88 -1.42
CA ILE A 74 -10.14 4.70 -2.37
C ILE A 74 -11.17 5.55 -3.12
N ALA A 75 -10.91 6.85 -3.23
CA ALA A 75 -11.78 7.77 -3.95
C ALA A 75 -10.99 8.52 -5.01
N MET A 76 -11.57 8.66 -6.20
CA MET A 76 -10.95 9.39 -7.30
C MET A 76 -12.00 10.08 -8.13
N ASN A 77 -11.57 11.09 -8.91
CA ASN A 77 -12.43 11.73 -9.89
C ASN A 77 -12.51 10.92 -11.20
N ALA A 78 -13.45 11.24 -12.04
CA ALA A 78 -13.65 10.56 -13.32
C ALA A 78 -12.42 10.64 -14.26
N ALA A 79 -11.73 11.79 -14.28
CA ALA A 79 -10.53 11.96 -15.10
C ALA A 79 -9.39 11.03 -14.66
N THR A 80 -9.20 10.87 -13.35
CA THR A 80 -8.22 9.93 -12.81
C THR A 80 -8.59 8.49 -13.17
N ALA A 81 -9.86 8.10 -13.02
CA ALA A 81 -10.32 6.77 -13.39
C ALA A 81 -10.06 6.45 -14.87
N GLN A 82 -10.32 7.39 -15.75
CA GLN A 82 -10.04 7.25 -17.18
C GLN A 82 -8.54 7.11 -17.45
N ARG A 83 -7.71 7.91 -16.77
CA ARG A 83 -6.25 7.84 -16.91
C ARG A 83 -5.67 6.48 -16.52
N VAL A 84 -6.21 5.85 -15.50
CA VAL A 84 -5.77 4.51 -15.07
C VAL A 84 -6.50 3.37 -15.79
N GLY A 85 -7.31 3.68 -16.80
CA GLY A 85 -7.94 2.70 -17.66
C GLY A 85 -9.17 2.00 -17.05
N ILE A 86 -9.84 2.64 -16.11
CA ILE A 86 -11.03 2.09 -15.46
C ILE A 86 -12.29 2.56 -16.20
N ASP A 87 -13.11 1.61 -16.63
CA ASP A 87 -14.46 1.89 -17.12
C ASP A 87 -15.42 1.99 -15.92
N TYR A 88 -15.39 3.12 -15.25
CA TYR A 88 -16.07 3.31 -13.98
C TYR A 88 -17.60 3.28 -14.10
N LYS A 89 -18.15 3.59 -15.28
CA LYS A 89 -19.60 3.57 -15.50
C LYS A 89 -20.22 2.17 -15.44
N LYS A 90 -19.39 1.14 -15.54
CA LYS A 90 -19.79 -0.25 -15.30
C LYS A 90 -19.95 -0.61 -13.83
N GLY A 91 -19.45 0.24 -12.93
CA GLY A 91 -19.61 0.08 -11.50
C GLY A 91 -21.04 0.34 -11.02
N GLN A 92 -21.25 0.14 -9.73
CA GLN A 92 -22.54 0.38 -9.10
C GLN A 92 -22.75 1.90 -8.92
N SER A 93 -23.76 2.44 -9.57
CA SER A 93 -24.08 3.86 -9.46
C SER A 93 -24.68 4.22 -8.11
N GLY A 94 -24.35 5.40 -7.61
CA GLY A 94 -24.86 5.95 -6.37
C GLY A 94 -24.73 7.46 -6.35
N ILE A 95 -24.97 8.04 -5.19
CA ILE A 95 -24.90 9.48 -4.97
C ILE A 95 -24.00 9.75 -3.79
N ALA A 96 -23.02 10.65 -3.98
CA ALA A 96 -22.20 11.17 -2.89
C ALA A 96 -22.69 12.57 -2.52
N LYS A 97 -22.73 12.86 -1.23
CA LYS A 97 -22.97 14.20 -0.71
C LYS A 97 -21.65 14.93 -0.60
N THR A 98 -21.58 16.09 -1.23
CA THR A 98 -20.40 16.98 -1.19
C THR A 98 -20.78 18.33 -0.63
N ALA A 99 -19.80 19.18 -0.36
CA ALA A 99 -20.03 20.56 0.07
C ALA A 99 -20.85 21.36 -0.95
N SER A 100 -20.77 21.00 -2.22
CA SER A 100 -21.48 21.66 -3.33
C SER A 100 -22.86 21.03 -3.62
N GLY A 101 -23.28 20.01 -2.85
CA GLY A 101 -24.53 19.30 -3.07
C GLY A 101 -24.31 17.82 -3.37
N PHE A 102 -25.23 17.22 -4.12
CA PHE A 102 -25.17 15.81 -4.47
C PHE A 102 -24.48 15.62 -5.83
N ILE A 103 -23.61 14.62 -5.90
CA ILE A 103 -22.92 14.28 -7.13
C ILE A 103 -23.00 12.77 -7.38
N LYS A 104 -23.03 12.40 -8.65
CA LYS A 104 -23.07 10.99 -9.04
C LYS A 104 -21.72 10.31 -8.80
N MET A 105 -21.77 9.11 -8.26
CA MET A 105 -20.59 8.30 -8.02
C MET A 105 -20.80 6.84 -8.46
N TYR A 106 -19.71 6.14 -8.65
CA TYR A 106 -19.72 4.71 -9.01
C TYR A 106 -18.80 3.94 -8.07
N GLY A 107 -19.35 2.90 -7.45
CA GLY A 107 -18.57 1.96 -6.65
C GLY A 107 -18.06 0.82 -7.52
N LEU A 108 -16.81 0.44 -7.32
CA LEU A 108 -16.18 -0.66 -8.06
C LEU A 108 -15.05 -1.30 -7.25
N THR A 109 -14.52 -2.40 -7.76
CA THR A 109 -13.38 -3.09 -7.16
C THR A 109 -12.17 -2.99 -8.08
N LEU A 110 -11.07 -2.48 -7.54
CA LEU A 110 -9.80 -2.41 -8.24
C LEU A 110 -9.07 -3.75 -8.16
N LYS A 111 -8.49 -4.21 -9.26
CA LYS A 111 -7.74 -5.47 -9.30
C LYS A 111 -6.50 -5.41 -8.42
N SER A 112 -5.70 -4.37 -8.55
CA SER A 112 -4.48 -4.20 -7.77
C SER A 112 -4.22 -2.74 -7.48
N VAL A 113 -3.72 -2.49 -6.26
CA VAL A 113 -3.24 -1.18 -5.82
C VAL A 113 -1.91 -1.40 -5.14
N LYS A 114 -0.91 -0.67 -5.57
CA LYS A 114 0.45 -0.76 -5.03
C LYS A 114 0.85 0.58 -4.43
N ILE A 115 1.39 0.55 -3.21
CA ILE A 115 1.97 1.69 -2.52
C ILE A 115 3.38 1.28 -2.07
N GLY A 116 4.41 1.87 -2.65
CA GLY A 116 5.77 1.42 -2.39
C GLY A 116 5.93 -0.07 -2.68
N ASP A 117 6.36 -0.83 -1.69
CA ASP A 117 6.52 -2.29 -1.78
C ASP A 117 5.27 -3.09 -1.42
N ILE A 118 4.18 -2.41 -1.05
CA ILE A 118 2.93 -3.05 -0.64
C ILE A 118 1.99 -3.13 -1.84
N GLU A 119 1.62 -4.34 -2.23
CA GLU A 119 0.60 -4.58 -3.26
C GLU A 119 -0.56 -5.36 -2.67
N LEU A 120 -1.77 -4.84 -2.84
CA LEU A 120 -3.02 -5.47 -2.42
C LEU A 120 -3.96 -5.60 -3.61
N HIS A 121 -4.82 -6.60 -3.54
CA HIS A 121 -5.77 -6.94 -4.59
C HIS A 121 -7.20 -6.80 -4.10
N ASN A 122 -8.13 -6.60 -5.05
CA ASN A 122 -9.57 -6.52 -4.78
C ASN A 122 -9.89 -5.41 -3.77
N ILE A 123 -9.53 -4.19 -4.12
CA ILE A 123 -9.71 -3.00 -3.27
C ILE A 123 -10.95 -2.25 -3.73
N GLU A 124 -11.86 -2.00 -2.80
CA GLU A 124 -13.04 -1.18 -3.07
C GLU A 124 -12.67 0.28 -3.30
N ALA A 125 -13.28 0.86 -4.32
CA ALA A 125 -13.04 2.23 -4.72
C ALA A 125 -14.34 2.91 -5.16
N GLY A 126 -14.36 4.23 -5.04
CA GLY A 126 -15.42 5.08 -5.56
C GLY A 126 -14.87 6.06 -6.59
N VAL A 127 -15.58 6.22 -7.70
CA VAL A 127 -15.29 7.23 -8.71
C VAL A 127 -16.38 8.28 -8.68
N ILE A 128 -15.98 9.52 -8.50
CA ILE A 128 -16.88 10.67 -8.39
C ILE A 128 -16.89 11.42 -9.72
N GLU A 129 -18.08 11.60 -10.30
CA GLU A 129 -18.25 12.42 -11.51
C GLU A 129 -18.12 13.89 -11.14
N GLY A 130 -16.97 14.47 -11.42
CA GLY A 130 -16.67 15.86 -11.10
C GLY A 130 -15.19 16.07 -10.98
N PRO A 131 -14.74 17.32 -10.71
CA PRO A 131 -13.33 17.62 -10.60
C PRO A 131 -12.67 17.18 -9.30
N GLN A 132 -13.46 16.89 -8.27
CA GLN A 132 -12.94 16.48 -6.96
C GLN A 132 -13.09 14.97 -6.71
N PRO A 133 -12.18 14.34 -5.95
CA PRO A 133 -10.96 14.94 -5.40
C PRO A 133 -9.89 15.14 -6.47
N ASP A 134 -9.12 16.22 -6.38
CA ASP A 134 -8.02 16.50 -7.31
C ASP A 134 -6.93 15.42 -7.24
N THR A 135 -6.62 15.01 -6.01
CA THR A 135 -5.69 13.91 -5.74
C THR A 135 -6.49 12.70 -5.27
N PRO A 136 -6.26 11.51 -5.83
CA PRO A 136 -6.93 10.31 -5.35
C PRO A 136 -6.69 10.09 -3.85
N LEU A 137 -7.75 9.73 -3.12
CA LEU A 137 -7.68 9.47 -1.70
C LEU A 137 -7.37 7.99 -1.45
N LEU A 138 -6.37 7.71 -0.64
CA LEU A 138 -6.06 6.36 -0.16
C LEU A 138 -6.83 6.12 1.12
N GLY A 139 -7.99 5.49 1.00
CA GLY A 139 -8.93 5.29 2.09
C GLY A 139 -8.77 3.95 2.81
N MET A 140 -9.70 3.68 3.72
CA MET A 140 -9.62 2.52 4.62
C MET A 140 -9.81 1.18 3.92
N SER A 141 -10.37 1.13 2.71
CA SER A 141 -10.41 -0.11 1.93
C SER A 141 -9.01 -0.68 1.65
N PHE A 142 -8.02 0.19 1.57
CA PHE A 142 -6.60 -0.18 1.46
C PHE A 142 -5.92 -0.14 2.84
N LEU A 143 -5.97 1.01 3.51
CA LEU A 143 -5.26 1.23 4.78
C LEU A 143 -5.70 0.28 5.89
N GLY A 144 -6.95 -0.13 5.90
CA GLY A 144 -7.49 -1.05 6.90
C GLY A 144 -6.89 -2.47 6.84
N ARG A 145 -6.24 -2.82 5.74
CA ARG A 145 -5.52 -4.08 5.58
C ARG A 145 -4.06 -4.00 6.02
N LEU A 146 -3.63 -2.83 6.48
CA LEU A 146 -2.26 -2.55 6.90
C LEU A 146 -2.19 -2.24 8.38
N GLU A 147 -1.03 -2.47 8.96
CA GLU A 147 -0.64 -1.88 10.22
C GLU A 147 -0.06 -0.51 9.93
N MET A 148 -0.54 0.51 10.63
CA MET A 148 -0.07 1.89 10.48
C MET A 148 0.61 2.34 11.77
N ARG A 149 1.86 2.79 11.66
CA ARG A 149 2.62 3.37 12.77
C ARG A 149 3.00 4.79 12.43
N ARG A 150 2.50 5.74 13.19
CA ARG A 150 2.83 7.14 13.01
C ARG A 150 3.75 7.61 14.12
N ASP A 151 4.81 8.30 13.75
CA ASP A 151 5.73 8.96 14.66
C ASP A 151 6.05 10.35 14.10
N GLY A 152 5.33 11.38 14.61
CA GLY A 152 5.45 12.74 14.12
C GLY A 152 5.13 12.87 12.63
N ASP A 153 6.14 13.27 11.86
CA ASP A 153 6.05 13.45 10.40
C ASP A 153 6.30 12.18 9.61
N LYS A 154 6.50 11.06 10.29
CA LYS A 154 6.78 9.76 9.68
C LYS A 154 5.58 8.82 9.87
N MET A 155 5.21 8.13 8.82
CA MET A 155 4.21 7.06 8.85
C MET A 155 4.77 5.81 8.21
N GLU A 156 4.74 4.71 8.93
CA GLU A 156 5.12 3.40 8.42
C GLU A 156 3.87 2.57 8.15
N LEU A 157 3.76 2.05 6.94
CA LEU A 157 2.70 1.15 6.52
C LEU A 157 3.28 -0.25 6.39
N ILE A 158 2.65 -1.22 7.03
CA ILE A 158 3.14 -2.60 7.07
C ILE A 158 2.00 -3.54 6.67
N LYS A 159 2.24 -4.39 5.71
CA LYS A 159 1.27 -5.40 5.30
C LYS A 159 1.06 -6.41 6.43
N LYS A 160 -0.19 -6.67 6.81
CA LYS A 160 -0.52 -7.58 7.94
C LYS A 160 -0.26 -9.05 7.63
N TYR A 161 -0.38 -9.43 6.37
CA TYR A 161 -0.30 -10.83 5.95
C TYR A 161 0.70 -11.06 4.82
#